data_4cc7c66982e6d7ca24423b77af6ce79e
#
_entry.id   4cc7c66982e6d7ca24423b77af6ce79e
#
_cell.length_a   1.000
_cell.length_b   1.000
_cell.length_c   1.000
_cell.angle_alpha   90.00
_cell.angle_beta   90.00
_cell.angle_gamma   90.00
#
_symmetry.space_group_name_H-M   'P 1'
#
loop_
_entity.id
_entity.type
_entity.pdbx_description
1 polymer ?
#
loop_
_entity_poly.entity_id
_entity_poly.type
_entity_poly.pdbx_seq_one_letter_code
_entity_poly.pdbx_strand_id
1 'polypeptide(L)'
;MKNPLRKRIFRELKEDFSKYLVIFLFMTLTIGFISGFLVAAGSMKTAYDESFEKYNIEDGHFVLDKKADNDLIKEIEKENVTLYENFYKDIDTDSNMDGKNDSTLRVFKDRKEVNKICLMKGEMPENDNEITIDRMYADNNKVKVGDKIRVGDKEFKVSGLVALSDFSALYSD
;
A
#
# COMPACT_ATOMS: atom_id res chain seq x y z
N MET A 1 22.12 56.50 -24.40
CA MET A 1 21.25 56.17 -25.57
C MET A 1 20.40 54.96 -25.21
N LYS A 2 19.08 55.04 -25.22
CA LYS A 2 18.19 53.90 -24.97
C LYS A 2 18.21 52.97 -26.18
N ASN A 3 18.61 51.71 -25.97
CA ASN A 3 18.74 50.72 -27.03
C ASN A 3 17.42 50.51 -27.77
N PRO A 4 17.32 50.83 -29.06
CA PRO A 4 16.05 50.77 -29.83
C PRO A 4 15.48 49.33 -29.92
N LEU A 5 16.33 48.33 -29.83
CA LEU A 5 15.93 46.90 -29.84
C LEU A 5 14.99 46.53 -28.71
N ARG A 6 15.20 47.09 -27.50
CA ARG A 6 14.32 46.80 -26.33
C ARG A 6 12.87 47.27 -26.56
N LYS A 7 12.66 48.40 -27.19
CA LYS A 7 11.30 48.90 -27.50
C LYS A 7 10.60 48.03 -28.56
N ARG A 8 11.36 47.48 -29.50
CA ARG A 8 10.83 46.61 -30.53
C ARG A 8 10.38 45.25 -29.95
N ILE A 9 11.19 44.63 -29.06
CA ILE A 9 10.84 43.38 -28.42
C ILE A 9 9.52 43.50 -27.64
N PHE A 10 9.35 44.55 -26.86
CA PHE A 10 8.09 44.73 -26.08
C PHE A 10 6.87 44.94 -26.96
N ARG A 11 7.03 45.59 -28.10
CA ARG A 11 5.93 45.80 -29.07
C ARG A 11 5.56 44.49 -29.77
N GLU A 12 6.52 43.74 -30.28
CA GLU A 12 6.32 42.41 -30.88
C GLU A 12 5.70 41.43 -29.88
N LEU A 13 6.17 41.40 -28.64
CA LEU A 13 5.58 40.58 -27.61
C LEU A 13 4.10 40.93 -27.34
N LYS A 14 3.74 42.19 -27.42
CA LYS A 14 2.35 42.63 -27.22
C LYS A 14 1.46 42.34 -28.45
N GLU A 15 1.98 42.51 -29.65
CA GLU A 15 1.26 42.25 -30.88
C GLU A 15 1.00 40.76 -31.11
N ASP A 16 1.96 39.89 -30.77
CA ASP A 16 1.90 38.43 -30.91
C ASP A 16 1.74 37.70 -29.56
N PHE A 17 1.19 38.35 -28.54
CA PHE A 17 1.08 37.82 -27.20
C PHE A 17 0.50 36.42 -27.15
N SER A 18 -0.56 36.15 -27.90
CA SER A 18 -1.23 34.84 -27.94
C SER A 18 -0.30 33.72 -28.40
N LYS A 19 0.57 33.96 -29.35
CA LYS A 19 1.55 32.97 -29.85
C LYS A 19 2.60 32.66 -28.80
N TYR A 20 3.14 33.68 -28.13
CA TYR A 20 4.13 33.51 -27.09
C TYR A 20 3.52 32.86 -25.85
N LEU A 21 2.27 33.18 -25.50
CA LEU A 21 1.55 32.55 -24.42
C LEU A 21 1.36 31.05 -24.63
N VAL A 22 0.95 30.65 -25.85
CA VAL A 22 0.78 29.23 -26.19
C VAL A 22 2.09 28.46 -26.08
N ILE A 23 3.18 29.02 -26.60
CA ILE A 23 4.51 28.40 -26.53
C ILE A 23 4.94 28.30 -25.08
N PHE A 24 4.76 29.35 -24.29
CA PHE A 24 5.12 29.36 -22.86
C PHE A 24 4.33 28.29 -22.07
N LEU A 25 3.02 28.22 -22.28
CA LEU A 25 2.18 27.22 -21.61
C LEU A 25 2.59 25.81 -22.03
N PHE A 26 2.83 25.58 -23.31
CA PHE A 26 3.25 24.28 -23.82
C PHE A 26 4.59 23.85 -23.19
N MET A 27 5.58 24.73 -23.17
CA MET A 27 6.87 24.44 -22.54
C MET A 27 6.73 24.17 -21.03
N THR A 28 5.94 25.00 -20.34
CA THR A 28 5.71 24.84 -18.90
C THR A 28 5.04 23.48 -18.58
N LEU A 29 4.00 23.13 -19.34
CA LEU A 29 3.32 21.85 -19.19
C LEU A 29 4.24 20.67 -19.49
N THR A 30 5.02 20.76 -20.56
CA THR A 30 5.95 19.68 -20.93
C THR A 30 7.03 19.47 -19.87
N ILE A 31 7.66 20.55 -19.42
CA ILE A 31 8.69 20.47 -18.37
C ILE A 31 8.07 19.97 -17.05
N GLY A 32 6.90 20.50 -16.68
CA GLY A 32 6.17 20.08 -15.47
C GLY A 32 5.80 18.61 -15.48
N PHE A 33 5.30 18.12 -16.62
CA PHE A 33 4.96 16.70 -16.80
C PHE A 33 6.18 15.79 -16.68
N ILE A 34 7.27 16.09 -17.39
CA ILE A 34 8.49 15.27 -17.36
C ILE A 34 9.10 15.29 -15.95
N SER A 35 9.22 16.47 -15.33
CA SER A 35 9.77 16.60 -13.99
C SER A 35 8.90 15.85 -12.95
N GLY A 36 7.58 16.00 -13.04
CA GLY A 36 6.64 15.30 -12.16
C GLY A 36 6.76 13.79 -12.26
N PHE A 37 6.88 13.27 -13.48
CA PHE A 37 7.05 11.84 -13.72
C PHE A 37 8.36 11.30 -13.15
N LEU A 38 9.48 12.02 -13.36
CA LEU A 38 10.78 11.61 -12.82
C LEU A 38 10.81 11.61 -11.29
N VAL A 39 10.23 12.64 -10.67
CA VAL A 39 10.14 12.72 -9.20
C VAL A 39 9.26 11.59 -8.65
N ALA A 40 8.10 11.34 -9.28
CA ALA A 40 7.20 10.27 -8.85
C ALA A 40 7.89 8.90 -8.94
N ALA A 41 8.56 8.60 -10.05
CA ALA A 41 9.28 7.32 -10.23
C ALA A 41 10.40 7.14 -9.19
N GLY A 42 11.18 8.20 -8.92
CA GLY A 42 12.22 8.18 -7.88
C GLY A 42 11.64 7.95 -6.48
N SER A 43 10.58 8.67 -6.13
CA SER A 43 9.92 8.55 -4.83
C SER A 43 9.31 7.16 -4.61
N MET A 44 8.68 6.60 -5.66
CA MET A 44 8.12 5.24 -5.58
C MET A 44 9.22 4.19 -5.36
N LYS A 45 10.32 4.29 -6.07
CA LYS A 45 11.45 3.37 -5.89
C LYS A 45 12.02 3.46 -4.49
N THR A 46 12.29 4.66 -3.99
CA THR A 46 12.80 4.87 -2.62
C THR A 46 11.84 4.30 -1.58
N ALA A 47 10.53 4.60 -1.69
CA ALA A 47 9.54 4.07 -0.76
C ALA A 47 9.46 2.53 -0.80
N TYR A 48 9.61 1.93 -1.98
CA TYR A 48 9.65 0.48 -2.14
C TYR A 48 10.89 -0.11 -1.45
N ASP A 49 12.07 0.39 -1.75
CA ASP A 49 13.33 -0.11 -1.18
C ASP A 49 13.34 0.04 0.36
N GLU A 50 12.90 1.19 0.89
CA GLU A 50 12.79 1.43 2.33
C GLU A 50 11.75 0.53 3.01
N SER A 51 10.74 0.07 2.30
CA SER A 51 9.70 -0.80 2.87
C SER A 51 10.23 -2.16 3.30
N PHE A 52 11.21 -2.71 2.57
CA PHE A 52 11.83 -3.99 2.90
C PHE A 52 12.52 -3.96 4.27
N GLU A 53 13.29 -2.90 4.54
CA GLU A 53 13.95 -2.75 5.84
C GLU A 53 12.95 -2.42 6.95
N LYS A 54 12.05 -1.48 6.69
CA LYS A 54 11.10 -0.98 7.70
C LYS A 54 10.14 -2.05 8.21
N TYR A 55 9.63 -2.87 7.30
CA TYR A 55 8.64 -3.89 7.63
C TYR A 55 9.24 -5.29 7.71
N ASN A 56 10.56 -5.42 7.55
CA ASN A 56 11.28 -6.69 7.53
C ASN A 56 10.58 -7.70 6.61
N ILE A 57 10.45 -7.32 5.33
CA ILE A 57 9.74 -8.12 4.34
C ILE A 57 10.55 -9.39 4.08
N GLU A 58 9.86 -10.53 4.04
CA GLU A 58 10.46 -11.85 3.80
C GLU A 58 11.10 -11.95 2.41
N ASP A 59 12.16 -12.72 2.32
CA ASP A 59 12.79 -13.07 1.02
C ASP A 59 11.97 -14.12 0.25
N GLY A 60 11.15 -14.88 0.96
CA GLY A 60 10.26 -15.88 0.38
C GLY A 60 9.52 -16.68 1.44
N HIS A 61 8.49 -17.38 1.01
CA HIS A 61 7.71 -18.26 1.89
C HIS A 61 7.33 -19.57 1.20
N PHE A 62 6.99 -20.55 1.98
CA PHE A 62 6.39 -21.79 1.52
C PHE A 62 5.28 -22.22 2.49
N VAL A 63 4.30 -22.93 1.98
CA VAL A 63 3.16 -23.42 2.74
C VAL A 63 3.28 -24.92 2.92
N LEU A 64 3.02 -25.38 4.14
CA LEU A 64 2.97 -26.79 4.50
C LEU A 64 1.55 -27.18 4.89
N ASP A 65 1.12 -28.38 4.53
CA ASP A 65 -0.18 -28.93 4.91
C ASP A 65 -0.29 -29.21 6.42
N LYS A 66 0.86 -29.34 7.09
CA LYS A 66 0.95 -29.62 8.53
C LYS A 66 2.05 -28.74 9.13
N LYS A 67 1.91 -28.52 10.44
CA LYS A 67 2.97 -27.85 11.20
C LYS A 67 4.29 -28.58 11.01
N ALA A 68 5.36 -27.82 10.69
CA ALA A 68 6.72 -28.34 10.62
C ALA A 68 7.15 -28.95 11.94
N ASP A 69 7.86 -30.05 11.90
CA ASP A 69 8.53 -30.58 13.07
C ASP A 69 9.87 -29.87 13.32
N ASN A 70 10.39 -30.03 14.54
CA ASN A 70 11.61 -29.35 14.93
C ASN A 70 12.85 -29.83 14.14
N ASP A 71 12.82 -31.02 13.57
CA ASP A 71 13.95 -31.58 12.84
C ASP A 71 14.01 -30.97 11.43
N LEU A 72 12.87 -30.82 10.78
CA LEU A 72 12.76 -30.10 9.51
C LEU A 72 13.19 -28.64 9.64
N ILE A 73 12.73 -27.96 10.70
CA ILE A 73 13.13 -26.56 10.95
C ILE A 73 14.65 -26.45 11.08
N LYS A 74 15.27 -27.29 11.91
CA LYS A 74 16.73 -27.33 12.09
C LYS A 74 17.50 -27.67 10.82
N GLU A 75 16.94 -28.54 9.97
CA GLU A 75 17.57 -28.88 8.69
C GLU A 75 17.61 -27.69 7.75
N ILE A 76 16.51 -26.95 7.65
CA ILE A 76 16.43 -25.75 6.80
C ILE A 76 17.32 -24.63 7.34
N GLU A 77 17.35 -24.42 8.66
CA GLU A 77 18.19 -23.40 9.29
C GLU A 77 19.70 -23.63 9.08
N LYS A 78 20.13 -24.86 8.77
CA LYS A 78 21.54 -25.14 8.40
C LYS A 78 21.95 -24.45 7.09
N GLU A 79 21.01 -24.11 6.24
CA GLU A 79 21.26 -23.38 4.99
C GLU A 79 21.42 -21.87 5.19
N ASN A 80 21.65 -21.42 6.43
CA ASN A 80 21.83 -20.02 6.81
C ASN A 80 20.63 -19.13 6.51
N VAL A 81 19.43 -19.65 6.72
CA VAL A 81 18.15 -18.95 6.66
C VAL A 81 17.53 -18.86 8.03
N THR A 82 16.75 -17.81 8.28
CA THR A 82 15.95 -17.66 9.50
C THR A 82 14.50 -17.95 9.17
N LEU A 83 13.90 -18.90 9.88
CA LEU A 83 12.51 -19.28 9.68
C LEU A 83 11.60 -18.61 10.70
N TYR A 84 10.45 -18.14 10.20
CA TYR A 84 9.36 -17.61 11.02
C TYR A 84 8.08 -18.39 10.74
N GLU A 85 7.54 -19.06 11.76
CA GLU A 85 6.27 -19.77 11.63
C GLU A 85 5.10 -18.78 11.64
N ASN A 86 4.35 -18.74 10.55
CA ASN A 86 3.13 -17.94 10.44
C ASN A 86 1.91 -18.85 10.21
N PHE A 87 0.84 -18.59 10.95
CA PHE A 87 -0.42 -19.32 10.83
C PHE A 87 -1.51 -18.35 10.38
N TYR A 88 -2.33 -18.80 9.47
CA TYR A 88 -3.51 -18.07 9.03
C TYR A 88 -4.74 -19.00 8.98
N LYS A 89 -5.89 -18.41 8.94
CA LYS A 89 -7.15 -19.11 8.71
C LYS A 89 -8.03 -18.27 7.79
N ASP A 90 -8.52 -18.90 6.74
CA ASP A 90 -9.48 -18.27 5.83
C ASP A 90 -10.89 -18.44 6.43
N ILE A 91 -11.61 -17.32 6.60
CA ILE A 91 -12.90 -17.23 7.28
C ILE A 91 -13.82 -16.36 6.45
N ASP A 92 -15.04 -16.86 6.24
CA ASP A 92 -16.09 -16.12 5.54
C ASP A 92 -16.52 -14.89 6.35
N THR A 93 -16.80 -13.81 5.63
CA THR A 93 -17.05 -12.50 6.20
C THR A 93 -18.30 -11.88 5.61
N ASP A 94 -19.04 -11.19 6.47
CA ASP A 94 -20.19 -10.35 6.13
C ASP A 94 -19.80 -8.91 6.52
N SER A 95 -19.36 -8.14 5.53
CA SER A 95 -18.80 -6.80 5.75
C SER A 95 -19.85 -5.74 6.00
N ASN A 96 -21.06 -5.96 5.54
CA ASN A 96 -22.18 -5.02 5.63
C ASN A 96 -23.24 -5.42 6.68
N MET A 97 -23.01 -6.55 7.36
CA MET A 97 -23.90 -7.08 8.42
C MET A 97 -25.32 -7.41 7.94
N ASP A 98 -25.50 -7.83 6.67
CA ASP A 98 -26.80 -8.19 6.10
C ASP A 98 -27.18 -9.68 6.30
N GLY A 99 -26.30 -10.45 6.90
CA GLY A 99 -26.46 -11.87 7.18
C GLY A 99 -26.03 -12.78 6.03
N LYS A 100 -25.37 -12.24 5.01
CA LYS A 100 -24.80 -13.00 3.89
C LYS A 100 -23.31 -12.82 3.83
N ASN A 101 -22.58 -13.90 3.61
CA ASN A 101 -21.16 -13.81 3.38
C ASN A 101 -20.91 -13.17 2.01
N ASP A 102 -20.11 -12.12 1.99
CA ASP A 102 -19.73 -11.36 0.79
C ASP A 102 -18.28 -11.61 0.35
N SER A 103 -17.46 -12.14 1.24
CA SER A 103 -16.04 -12.37 0.99
C SER A 103 -15.45 -13.39 1.98
N THR A 104 -14.24 -13.85 1.69
CA THR A 104 -13.43 -14.66 2.60
C THR A 104 -12.16 -13.87 2.97
N LEU A 105 -11.92 -13.69 4.24
CA LEU A 105 -10.74 -13.01 4.76
C LEU A 105 -9.72 -14.01 5.29
N ARG A 106 -8.47 -13.77 4.97
CA ARG A 106 -7.33 -14.44 5.60
C ARG A 106 -7.00 -13.75 6.92
N VAL A 107 -7.31 -14.41 8.02
CA VAL A 107 -7.12 -13.88 9.37
C VAL A 107 -5.87 -14.49 9.99
N PHE A 108 -5.02 -13.64 10.55
CA PHE A 108 -3.79 -14.04 11.23
C PHE A 108 -3.50 -13.11 12.41
N LYS A 109 -2.64 -13.56 13.29
CA LYS A 109 -2.21 -12.79 14.44
C LYS A 109 -1.17 -11.75 14.02
N ASP A 110 -1.09 -10.62 14.75
CA ASP A 110 -0.08 -9.59 14.52
C ASP A 110 1.35 -10.18 14.43
N ARG A 111 2.06 -9.81 13.38
CA ARG A 111 3.42 -10.25 13.08
C ARG A 111 4.42 -9.22 13.58
N LYS A 112 5.34 -9.64 14.45
CA LYS A 112 6.31 -8.75 15.10
C LYS A 112 7.70 -8.82 14.48
N GLU A 113 8.03 -9.94 13.85
CA GLU A 113 9.39 -10.20 13.37
C GLU A 113 9.53 -9.96 11.87
N VAL A 114 8.72 -10.62 11.05
CA VAL A 114 8.75 -10.58 9.59
C VAL A 114 7.40 -10.13 9.04
N ASN A 115 7.37 -9.52 7.87
CA ASN A 115 6.17 -8.98 7.23
C ASN A 115 5.32 -8.14 8.18
N LYS A 116 5.96 -7.19 8.86
CA LYS A 116 5.30 -6.32 9.83
C LYS A 116 4.18 -5.52 9.19
N ILE A 117 3.12 -5.34 9.93
CA ILE A 117 1.92 -4.61 9.49
C ILE A 117 2.22 -3.11 9.38
N CYS A 118 1.83 -2.50 8.26
CA CYS A 118 1.82 -1.05 8.10
C CYS A 118 0.45 -0.50 8.50
N LEU A 119 0.33 0.11 9.66
CA LEU A 119 -0.89 0.80 10.07
C LEU A 119 -1.04 2.10 9.27
N MET A 120 -2.11 2.18 8.48
CA MET A 120 -2.41 3.32 7.61
C MET A 120 -3.37 4.32 8.28
N LYS A 121 -4.32 3.81 9.09
CA LYS A 121 -5.34 4.62 9.75
C LYS A 121 -5.89 3.91 10.97
N GLY A 122 -6.27 4.65 12.00
CA GLY A 122 -6.81 4.09 13.24
C GLY A 122 -5.71 3.56 14.15
N GLU A 123 -6.02 2.50 14.90
CA GLU A 123 -5.15 1.91 15.92
C GLU A 123 -5.12 0.38 15.77
N MET A 124 -4.06 -0.24 16.29
CA MET A 124 -3.98 -1.69 16.37
C MET A 124 -4.99 -2.22 17.38
N PRO A 125 -5.52 -3.46 17.19
CA PRO A 125 -6.48 -4.05 18.14
C PRO A 125 -5.88 -4.17 19.55
N GLU A 126 -6.60 -3.67 20.54
CA GLU A 126 -6.25 -3.83 21.96
C GLU A 126 -7.12 -4.85 22.66
N ASN A 127 -8.29 -5.15 22.08
CA ASN A 127 -9.29 -6.03 22.65
C ASN A 127 -9.62 -7.21 21.72
N ASP A 128 -10.12 -8.31 22.27
CA ASP A 128 -10.47 -9.53 21.53
C ASP A 128 -11.63 -9.36 20.51
N ASN A 129 -12.37 -8.27 20.60
CA ASN A 129 -13.46 -7.92 19.71
C ASN A 129 -13.09 -6.83 18.69
N GLU A 130 -11.81 -6.51 18.56
CA GLU A 130 -11.29 -5.56 17.59
C GLU A 130 -10.47 -6.26 16.50
N ILE A 131 -10.48 -5.70 15.31
CA ILE A 131 -9.73 -6.20 14.16
C ILE A 131 -9.22 -5.04 13.32
N THR A 132 -8.02 -5.18 12.76
CA THR A 132 -7.56 -4.36 11.63
C THR A 132 -7.84 -5.09 10.33
N ILE A 133 -8.21 -4.37 9.30
CA ILE A 133 -8.48 -4.93 7.97
C ILE A 133 -7.62 -4.25 6.92
N ASP A 134 -7.39 -4.95 5.81
CA ASP A 134 -6.68 -4.37 4.68
C ASP A 134 -7.42 -3.15 4.13
N ARG A 135 -6.66 -2.11 3.77
CA ARG A 135 -7.20 -0.85 3.26
C ARG A 135 -7.98 -1.04 1.96
N MET A 136 -7.50 -1.87 1.04
CA MET A 136 -8.17 -2.08 -0.24
C MET A 136 -9.49 -2.85 -0.04
N TYR A 137 -9.49 -3.82 0.87
CA TYR A 137 -10.73 -4.50 1.27
C TYR A 137 -11.74 -3.51 1.86
N ALA A 138 -11.30 -2.65 2.77
CA ALA A 138 -12.14 -1.63 3.39
C ALA A 138 -12.73 -0.66 2.34
N ASP A 139 -11.91 -0.17 1.41
CA ASP A 139 -12.34 0.74 0.35
C ASP A 139 -13.37 0.07 -0.58
N ASN A 140 -13.14 -1.19 -0.97
CA ASN A 140 -14.03 -1.95 -1.86
C ASN A 140 -15.39 -2.23 -1.22
N ASN A 141 -15.41 -2.55 0.08
CA ASN A 141 -16.62 -2.87 0.82
C ASN A 141 -17.22 -1.66 1.58
N LYS A 142 -16.61 -0.47 1.42
CA LYS A 142 -17.02 0.79 2.07
C LYS A 142 -17.02 0.74 3.60
N VAL A 143 -16.19 -0.12 4.17
CA VAL A 143 -15.99 -0.28 5.61
C VAL A 143 -15.03 0.78 6.13
N LYS A 144 -15.32 1.35 7.29
CA LYS A 144 -14.51 2.41 7.91
C LYS A 144 -14.06 2.00 9.30
N VAL A 145 -13.01 2.67 9.79
CA VAL A 145 -12.61 2.57 11.20
C VAL A 145 -13.80 2.94 12.09
N GLY A 146 -14.12 2.06 13.03
CA GLY A 146 -15.26 2.16 13.94
C GLY A 146 -16.47 1.34 13.54
N ASP A 147 -16.56 0.91 12.28
CA ASP A 147 -17.64 0.04 11.80
C ASP A 147 -17.50 -1.37 12.38
N LYS A 148 -18.57 -2.13 12.32
CA LYS A 148 -18.59 -3.55 12.69
C LYS A 148 -18.68 -4.41 11.46
N ILE A 149 -17.95 -5.52 11.48
CA ILE A 149 -18.03 -6.58 10.47
C ILE A 149 -18.19 -7.91 11.18
N ARG A 150 -18.77 -8.89 10.48
CA ARG A 150 -18.85 -10.26 10.98
C ARG A 150 -17.80 -11.12 10.28
N VAL A 151 -16.96 -11.79 11.06
CA VAL A 151 -15.95 -12.72 10.57
C VAL A 151 -16.28 -14.09 11.17
N GLY A 152 -16.78 -15.02 10.35
CA GLY A 152 -17.38 -16.25 10.82
C GLY A 152 -18.60 -15.97 11.72
N ASP A 153 -18.58 -16.55 12.90
CA ASP A 153 -19.67 -16.41 13.88
C ASP A 153 -19.50 -15.22 14.84
N LYS A 154 -18.45 -14.40 14.68
CA LYS A 154 -18.12 -13.30 15.60
C LYS A 154 -18.22 -11.94 14.95
N GLU A 155 -18.67 -10.97 15.71
CA GLU A 155 -18.64 -9.56 15.35
C GLU A 155 -17.38 -8.90 15.87
N PHE A 156 -16.72 -8.13 15.01
CA PHE A 156 -15.55 -7.36 15.35
C PHE A 156 -15.76 -5.89 14.99
N LYS A 157 -15.23 -5.02 15.82
CA LYS A 157 -15.10 -3.60 15.53
C LYS A 157 -13.80 -3.36 14.78
N VAL A 158 -13.87 -2.68 13.65
CA VAL A 158 -12.69 -2.28 12.88
C VAL A 158 -11.95 -1.18 13.62
N SER A 159 -10.80 -1.50 14.21
CA SER A 159 -9.97 -0.54 14.95
C SER A 159 -9.01 0.22 14.04
N GLY A 160 -8.58 -0.37 12.93
CA GLY A 160 -7.65 0.25 12.01
C GLY A 160 -7.65 -0.34 10.62
N LEU A 161 -7.07 0.40 9.70
CA LEU A 161 -6.80 0.00 8.33
C LEU A 161 -5.30 -0.20 8.13
N VAL A 162 -4.92 -1.31 7.52
CA VAL A 162 -3.53 -1.72 7.36
C VAL A 162 -3.18 -1.94 5.89
N ALA A 163 -1.89 -1.94 5.59
CA ALA A 163 -1.32 -2.48 4.37
C ALA A 163 -0.34 -3.60 4.73
N LEU A 164 -0.33 -4.62 3.90
CA LEU A 164 0.46 -5.83 4.09
C LEU A 164 1.34 -6.05 2.87
N SER A 165 2.56 -6.54 3.09
CA SER A 165 3.49 -6.90 2.02
C SER A 165 3.05 -8.15 1.26
N ASP A 166 2.37 -9.07 1.90
CA ASP A 166 1.91 -10.36 1.33
C ASP A 166 0.97 -10.19 0.14
N PHE A 167 0.29 -9.05 0.05
CA PHE A 167 -0.69 -8.74 -1.00
C PHE A 167 -0.22 -7.59 -1.90
N SER A 168 1.08 -7.45 -2.09
CA SER A 168 1.65 -6.44 -2.98
C SER A 168 1.37 -6.70 -4.46
N ALA A 169 1.00 -7.93 -4.83
CA ALA A 169 0.57 -8.30 -6.17
C ALA A 169 -0.90 -8.76 -6.17
N LEU A 170 -1.66 -8.32 -7.17
CA LEU A 170 -3.07 -8.69 -7.39
C LEU A 170 -3.21 -10.09 -8.02
N TYR A 171 -2.40 -11.05 -7.61
CA TYR A 171 -2.55 -12.43 -8.05
C TYR A 171 -3.33 -13.19 -6.98
N SER A 172 -4.51 -13.67 -7.38
CA SER A 172 -5.16 -14.77 -6.66
C SER A 172 -4.63 -16.07 -7.25
N ASP A 173 -4.12 -16.92 -6.41
CA ASP A 173 -3.91 -18.33 -6.75
C ASP A 173 -5.25 -19.03 -6.93
#